data_3ccdfabda9b6ec2953c181c00a25668d
#
_entry.id   3ccdfabda9b6ec2953c181c00a25668d
#
_cell.length_a   1.000
_cell.length_b   1.000
_cell.length_c   1.000
_cell.angle_alpha   90.00
_cell.angle_beta   90.00
_cell.angle_gamma   90.00
#
_symmetry.space_group_name_H-M   'P 1'
#
loop_
_entity.id
_entity.type
_entity.pdbx_description
1 polymer ?
#
loop_
_entity_poly.entity_id
_entity_poly.type
_entity_poly.pdbx_seq_one_letter_code
_entity_poly.pdbx_strand_id
1 'polypeptide(L)'
;TNVLRGPREGFVEDVKINMTMLRRKLKTPKLTFKKAFAGKYTDTPVIICYIDGVASPDVVDEVEKRINAIDMDGVVESSYIARYLETNYRSLFTQVGTSEKPDIIAAKMLEGRVAVIVDGSPMVLTVPFILFEHFQASEDYYIKSFRASFIRIVRLMALVFAIALPGAYVALQEYQYQMFPLKFLISIMNSIYGIPFTPTLEMLSILIIFEILNEASVRMPRYVGMALSVVGAIVLGETAVNAGLFSTPAILVISISTIGLYCVPDATEASSILRVLFVAIAGVAGLMGLILAALALIAYLADLRSFGTSYLAPFAPLIERDWQDGLIKESIRDMTERPYSIPTWNRVRRR
;
A
#
# COMPACT_ATOMS: atom_id res chain seq x y z
N THR A 1 11.86 -10.95 10.82
CA THR A 1 10.56 -10.24 10.59
C THR A 1 9.51 -10.76 11.56
N ASN A 2 8.70 -9.87 12.17
CA ASN A 2 7.57 -10.25 13.02
C ASN A 2 6.46 -10.84 12.15
N VAL A 3 6.16 -12.13 12.33
CA VAL A 3 5.14 -12.85 11.54
C VAL A 3 4.26 -13.65 12.50
N LEU A 4 2.94 -13.53 12.36
CA LEU A 4 1.98 -14.34 13.12
C LEU A 4 2.02 -15.82 12.67
N ARG A 5 2.13 -16.05 11.35
CA ARG A 5 2.26 -17.40 10.75
C ARG A 5 3.13 -17.33 9.50
N GLY A 6 3.95 -18.34 9.28
CA GLY A 6 4.82 -18.47 8.12
C GLY A 6 6.31 -18.42 8.46
N PRO A 7 7.19 -18.47 7.45
CA PRO A 7 8.62 -18.36 7.64
C PRO A 7 9.02 -17.02 8.26
N ARG A 8 9.96 -17.06 9.21
CA ARG A 8 10.53 -15.85 9.84
C ARG A 8 11.81 -15.37 9.17
N GLU A 9 12.22 -16.08 8.12
CA GLU A 9 13.40 -15.76 7.34
C GLU A 9 13.16 -14.46 6.55
N GLY A 10 14.13 -13.55 6.58
CA GLY A 10 14.13 -12.30 5.83
C GLY A 10 15.40 -12.18 5.00
N PHE A 11 15.33 -11.38 3.95
CA PHE A 11 16.51 -10.97 3.20
C PHE A 11 17.43 -10.11 4.06
N VAL A 12 18.70 -10.09 3.68
CA VAL A 12 19.78 -9.35 4.32
C VAL A 12 20.42 -8.38 3.32
N GLU A 13 21.38 -7.59 3.75
CA GLU A 13 22.05 -6.60 2.90
C GLU A 13 22.97 -7.23 1.84
N ASP A 14 23.46 -8.46 2.03
CA ASP A 14 24.34 -9.15 1.08
C ASP A 14 23.54 -9.82 -0.05
N VAL A 15 23.78 -9.35 -1.27
CA VAL A 15 23.13 -9.85 -2.49
C VAL A 15 23.35 -11.35 -2.73
N LYS A 16 24.54 -11.90 -2.38
CA LYS A 16 24.88 -13.31 -2.60
C LYS A 16 24.07 -14.22 -1.67
N ILE A 17 23.88 -13.78 -0.43
CA ILE A 17 23.05 -14.50 0.55
C ILE A 17 21.61 -14.50 0.06
N ASN A 18 21.11 -13.37 -0.41
CA ASN A 18 19.73 -13.21 -0.92
C ASN A 18 19.47 -14.09 -2.16
N MET A 19 20.43 -14.16 -3.10
CA MET A 19 20.36 -15.08 -4.24
C MET A 19 20.29 -16.54 -3.78
N THR A 20 21.09 -16.91 -2.77
CA THR A 20 21.13 -18.27 -2.21
C THR A 20 19.80 -18.61 -1.54
N MET A 21 19.18 -17.66 -0.83
CA MET A 21 17.86 -17.85 -0.21
C MET A 21 16.78 -18.12 -1.28
N LEU A 22 16.77 -17.38 -2.38
CA LEU A 22 15.84 -17.63 -3.48
C LEU A 22 16.09 -18.99 -4.14
N ARG A 23 17.36 -19.34 -4.40
CA ARG A 23 17.72 -20.64 -4.99
C ARG A 23 17.34 -21.82 -4.10
N ARG A 24 17.38 -21.66 -2.78
CA ARG A 24 16.95 -22.68 -1.82
C ARG A 24 15.42 -22.89 -1.88
N LYS A 25 14.65 -21.85 -2.12
CA LYS A 25 13.18 -21.93 -2.27
C LYS A 25 12.75 -22.38 -3.65
N LEU A 26 13.40 -21.91 -4.70
CA LEU A 26 13.12 -22.21 -6.09
C LEU A 26 14.18 -23.15 -6.66
N LYS A 27 14.02 -24.46 -6.42
CA LYS A 27 14.95 -25.53 -6.83
C LYS A 27 14.75 -25.91 -8.29
N THR A 28 14.89 -24.94 -9.19
CA THR A 28 14.77 -25.15 -10.65
C THR A 28 15.98 -24.60 -11.38
N PRO A 29 16.50 -25.29 -12.42
CA PRO A 29 17.56 -24.75 -13.26
C PRO A 29 17.10 -23.53 -14.08
N LYS A 30 15.80 -23.31 -14.22
CA LYS A 30 15.22 -22.17 -14.91
C LYS A 30 15.28 -20.86 -14.12
N LEU A 31 15.67 -20.90 -12.84
CA LEU A 31 15.88 -19.69 -12.05
C LEU A 31 17.16 -19.00 -12.56
N THR A 32 16.95 -17.86 -13.22
CA THR A 32 18.00 -17.06 -13.85
C THR A 32 18.29 -15.81 -13.04
N PHE A 33 19.58 -15.47 -12.97
CA PHE A 33 20.09 -14.25 -12.35
C PHE A 33 20.92 -13.49 -13.39
N LYS A 34 20.44 -12.33 -13.84
CA LYS A 34 21.21 -11.40 -14.67
C LYS A 34 21.83 -10.34 -13.78
N LYS A 35 23.12 -10.09 -13.93
CA LYS A 35 23.85 -9.08 -13.17
C LYS A 35 23.92 -7.79 -13.96
N ALA A 36 23.55 -6.69 -13.33
CA ALA A 36 23.73 -5.33 -13.80
C ALA A 36 24.44 -4.52 -12.72
N PHE A 37 24.85 -3.30 -13.04
CA PHE A 37 25.48 -2.38 -12.11
C PHE A 37 24.81 -1.02 -12.22
N ALA A 38 24.69 -0.30 -11.12
CA ALA A 38 24.10 1.01 -11.06
C ALA A 38 24.91 1.98 -10.17
N GLY A 39 24.99 3.25 -10.60
CA GLY A 39 25.76 4.30 -9.91
C GLY A 39 27.20 4.41 -10.41
N LYS A 40 27.61 5.63 -10.78
CA LYS A 40 28.94 5.93 -11.35
C LYS A 40 30.09 5.67 -10.38
N TYR A 41 29.89 6.01 -9.10
CA TYR A 41 30.91 5.89 -8.06
C TYR A 41 30.70 4.66 -7.18
N THR A 42 29.47 4.21 -7.01
CA THR A 42 29.16 3.06 -6.14
C THR A 42 29.30 1.72 -6.85
N ASP A 43 29.11 1.70 -8.17
CA ASP A 43 29.12 0.47 -9.00
C ASP A 43 28.33 -0.68 -8.32
N THR A 44 27.15 -0.32 -7.79
CA THR A 44 26.35 -1.20 -6.94
C THR A 44 25.81 -2.39 -7.73
N PRO A 45 26.09 -3.62 -7.32
CA PRO A 45 25.55 -4.82 -7.99
C PRO A 45 24.03 -4.88 -7.87
N VAL A 46 23.36 -5.02 -8.99
CA VAL A 46 21.91 -5.20 -9.10
C VAL A 46 21.65 -6.52 -9.82
N ILE A 47 20.88 -7.41 -9.19
CA ILE A 47 20.57 -8.72 -9.74
C ILE A 47 19.11 -8.80 -10.15
N ILE A 48 18.88 -9.00 -11.44
CA ILE A 48 17.56 -9.24 -12.02
C ILE A 48 17.29 -10.73 -11.95
N CYS A 49 16.25 -11.12 -11.20
CA CYS A 49 15.90 -12.52 -10.92
C CYS A 49 14.55 -12.85 -11.57
N TYR A 50 14.51 -13.91 -12.35
CA TYR A 50 13.28 -14.39 -12.98
C TYR A 50 13.33 -15.89 -13.26
N ILE A 51 12.17 -16.48 -13.55
CA ILE A 51 12.07 -17.89 -13.95
C ILE A 51 11.93 -17.94 -15.47
N ASP A 52 12.93 -18.48 -16.14
CA ASP A 52 12.91 -18.65 -17.59
C ASP A 52 11.75 -19.55 -18.04
N GLY A 53 11.06 -19.12 -19.11
CA GLY A 53 9.84 -19.78 -19.60
C GLY A 53 8.59 -19.54 -18.75
N VAL A 54 8.66 -18.68 -17.70
CA VAL A 54 7.51 -18.22 -16.92
C VAL A 54 7.36 -16.70 -17.01
N ALA A 55 8.40 -15.95 -16.68
CA ALA A 55 8.40 -14.50 -16.83
C ALA A 55 8.34 -14.11 -18.31
N SER A 56 7.65 -12.99 -18.62
CA SER A 56 7.66 -12.42 -19.96
C SER A 56 9.03 -11.84 -20.31
N PRO A 57 9.63 -12.20 -21.47
CA PRO A 57 10.88 -11.60 -21.91
C PRO A 57 10.79 -10.07 -22.01
N ASP A 58 9.67 -9.53 -22.49
CA ASP A 58 9.47 -8.10 -22.66
C ASP A 58 9.61 -7.34 -21.32
N VAL A 59 9.10 -7.93 -20.23
CA VAL A 59 9.23 -7.35 -18.87
C VAL A 59 10.68 -7.40 -18.41
N VAL A 60 11.37 -8.54 -18.65
CA VAL A 60 12.78 -8.70 -18.27
C VAL A 60 13.67 -7.70 -19.00
N ASP A 61 13.48 -7.55 -20.31
CA ASP A 61 14.26 -6.65 -21.15
C ASP A 61 13.99 -5.18 -20.79
N GLU A 62 12.74 -4.82 -20.48
CA GLU A 62 12.41 -3.45 -20.03
C GLU A 62 13.00 -3.16 -18.64
N VAL A 63 13.03 -4.11 -17.70
CA VAL A 63 13.70 -3.98 -16.41
C VAL A 63 15.19 -3.74 -16.60
N GLU A 64 15.85 -4.57 -17.42
CA GLU A 64 17.26 -4.44 -17.72
C GLU A 64 17.59 -3.09 -18.37
N LYS A 65 16.79 -2.68 -19.33
CA LYS A 65 16.91 -1.38 -20.00
C LYS A 65 16.80 -0.20 -19.03
N ARG A 66 15.80 -0.23 -18.13
CA ARG A 66 15.62 0.83 -17.13
C ARG A 66 16.76 0.88 -16.13
N ILE A 67 17.27 -0.27 -15.68
CA ILE A 67 18.42 -0.33 -14.76
C ILE A 67 19.67 0.20 -15.44
N ASN A 68 19.96 -0.21 -16.69
CA ASN A 68 21.11 0.26 -17.44
C ASN A 68 21.03 1.74 -17.85
N ALA A 69 19.84 2.33 -17.84
CA ALA A 69 19.62 3.74 -18.12
C ALA A 69 19.80 4.65 -16.89
N ILE A 70 20.10 4.07 -15.72
CA ILE A 70 20.32 4.84 -14.49
C ILE A 70 21.61 5.63 -14.59
N ASP A 71 21.49 6.94 -14.71
CA ASP A 71 22.61 7.88 -14.71
C ASP A 71 22.58 8.72 -13.43
N MET A 72 23.21 8.18 -12.38
CA MET A 72 23.37 8.85 -11.09
C MET A 72 24.71 8.49 -10.45
N ASP A 73 25.17 9.32 -9.55
CA ASP A 73 26.47 9.17 -8.90
C ASP A 73 26.57 7.91 -8.04
N GLY A 74 25.49 7.56 -7.32
CA GLY A 74 25.50 6.38 -6.48
C GLY A 74 24.11 5.84 -6.18
N VAL A 75 24.04 4.51 -6.03
CA VAL A 75 22.86 3.76 -5.59
C VAL A 75 23.22 3.10 -4.25
N VAL A 76 22.61 3.58 -3.16
CA VAL A 76 22.94 3.12 -1.80
C VAL A 76 21.87 2.16 -1.27
N GLU A 77 20.63 2.25 -1.80
CA GLU A 77 19.50 1.47 -1.33
C GLU A 77 18.53 1.18 -2.49
N SER A 78 17.72 0.13 -2.37
CA SER A 78 16.80 -0.36 -3.40
C SER A 78 15.74 0.66 -3.81
N SER A 79 15.33 1.58 -2.94
CA SER A 79 14.36 2.63 -3.26
C SER A 79 14.80 3.55 -4.39
N TYR A 80 16.12 3.75 -4.57
CA TYR A 80 16.67 4.49 -5.72
C TYR A 80 16.32 3.77 -7.03
N ILE A 81 16.55 2.45 -7.08
CA ILE A 81 16.21 1.62 -8.24
C ILE A 81 14.69 1.58 -8.46
N ALA A 82 13.90 1.45 -7.40
CA ALA A 82 12.44 1.41 -7.49
C ALA A 82 11.88 2.63 -8.24
N ARG A 83 12.40 3.83 -7.97
CA ARG A 83 11.94 5.05 -8.65
C ARG A 83 12.25 5.08 -10.15
N TYR A 84 13.35 4.47 -10.60
CA TYR A 84 13.66 4.32 -12.02
C TYR A 84 12.84 3.20 -12.68
N LEU A 85 12.40 2.22 -11.91
CA LEU A 85 11.51 1.16 -12.40
C LEU A 85 10.06 1.63 -12.50
N GLU A 86 9.65 2.68 -11.80
CA GLU A 86 8.30 3.24 -11.92
C GLU A 86 8.06 3.83 -13.31
N THR A 87 6.87 3.59 -13.85
CA THR A 87 6.45 4.15 -15.16
C THR A 87 6.09 5.62 -15.01
N ASN A 88 5.47 5.99 -13.89
CA ASN A 88 5.13 7.37 -13.55
C ASN A 88 5.73 7.73 -12.19
N TYR A 89 6.93 8.28 -12.20
CA TYR A 89 7.68 8.68 -11.00
C TYR A 89 7.03 9.81 -10.19
N ARG A 90 6.04 10.52 -10.75
CA ARG A 90 5.26 11.57 -10.07
C ARG A 90 4.00 11.04 -9.39
N SER A 91 3.70 9.77 -9.57
CA SER A 91 2.53 9.16 -8.93
C SER A 91 2.73 9.10 -7.42
N LEU A 92 1.63 9.34 -6.68
CA LEU A 92 1.59 9.07 -5.24
C LEU A 92 1.53 7.57 -4.94
N PHE A 93 1.15 6.76 -5.94
CA PHE A 93 0.97 5.32 -5.78
C PHE A 93 2.21 4.57 -6.23
N THR A 94 2.67 3.66 -5.38
CA THR A 94 3.79 2.76 -5.64
C THR A 94 3.47 1.83 -6.81
N GLN A 95 4.36 1.75 -7.80
CA GLN A 95 4.21 0.90 -8.99
C GLN A 95 5.20 -0.27 -9.00
N VAL A 96 5.99 -0.39 -7.95
CA VAL A 96 6.99 -1.44 -7.73
C VAL A 96 6.72 -2.06 -6.38
N GLY A 97 6.53 -3.38 -6.33
CA GLY A 97 6.35 -4.09 -5.07
C GLY A 97 7.67 -4.23 -4.34
N THR A 98 7.65 -4.16 -3.01
CA THR A 98 8.82 -4.34 -2.15
C THR A 98 8.55 -5.42 -1.11
N SER A 99 9.55 -6.21 -0.77
CA SER A 99 9.42 -7.19 0.32
C SER A 99 10.78 -7.63 0.86
N GLU A 100 10.84 -7.78 2.19
CA GLU A 100 11.97 -8.43 2.87
C GLU A 100 11.83 -9.97 2.94
N LYS A 101 10.70 -10.53 2.49
CA LYS A 101 10.36 -11.95 2.69
C LYS A 101 10.66 -12.79 1.45
N PRO A 102 11.61 -13.76 1.54
CA PRO A 102 11.95 -14.63 0.43
C PRO A 102 10.80 -15.53 -0.05
N ASP A 103 9.83 -15.85 0.80
CA ASP A 103 8.64 -16.64 0.43
C ASP A 103 7.68 -15.84 -0.45
N ILE A 104 7.46 -14.55 -0.16
CA ILE A 104 6.64 -13.66 -0.99
C ILE A 104 7.29 -13.50 -2.37
N ILE A 105 8.59 -13.19 -2.40
CA ILE A 105 9.30 -12.98 -3.66
C ILE A 105 9.29 -14.26 -4.52
N ALA A 106 9.54 -15.41 -3.90
CA ALA A 106 9.48 -16.69 -4.61
C ALA A 106 8.06 -16.98 -5.18
N ALA A 107 7.00 -16.68 -4.41
CA ALA A 107 5.62 -16.84 -4.88
C ALA A 107 5.32 -15.91 -6.07
N LYS A 108 5.71 -14.63 -5.99
CA LYS A 108 5.55 -13.65 -7.07
C LYS A 108 6.32 -14.05 -8.34
N MET A 109 7.54 -14.58 -8.20
CA MET A 109 8.31 -15.10 -9.35
C MET A 109 7.65 -16.30 -10.00
N LEU A 110 7.00 -17.18 -9.22
CA LEU A 110 6.21 -18.29 -9.76
C LEU A 110 4.96 -17.83 -10.53
N GLU A 111 4.49 -16.64 -10.30
CA GLU A 111 3.40 -15.99 -11.05
C GLU A 111 3.89 -15.33 -12.35
N GLY A 112 5.19 -15.21 -12.56
CA GLY A 112 5.80 -14.63 -13.76
C GLY A 112 6.37 -13.24 -13.57
N ARG A 113 6.46 -12.75 -12.36
CA ARG A 113 7.07 -11.45 -12.04
C ARG A 113 8.58 -11.53 -12.05
N VAL A 114 9.20 -10.40 -12.30
CA VAL A 114 10.65 -10.20 -12.20
C VAL A 114 10.97 -9.60 -10.84
N ALA A 115 11.94 -10.16 -10.15
CA ALA A 115 12.46 -9.61 -8.90
C ALA A 115 13.82 -8.95 -9.13
N VAL A 116 14.09 -7.87 -8.41
CA VAL A 116 15.36 -7.14 -8.47
C VAL A 116 15.94 -7.05 -7.07
N ILE A 117 17.14 -7.61 -6.89
CA ILE A 117 17.89 -7.56 -5.64
C ILE A 117 19.00 -6.52 -5.81
N VAL A 118 19.13 -5.62 -4.86
CA VAL A 118 20.15 -4.58 -4.83
C VAL A 118 21.11 -4.89 -3.69
N ASP A 119 22.40 -4.84 -3.94
CA ASP A 119 23.41 -5.04 -2.91
C ASP A 119 23.35 -3.89 -1.88
N GLY A 120 23.49 -4.22 -0.61
CA GLY A 120 23.33 -3.25 0.48
C GLY A 120 21.89 -3.03 0.96
N SER A 121 20.88 -3.69 0.35
CA SER A 121 19.49 -3.55 0.75
C SER A 121 18.82 -4.91 1.04
N PRO A 122 18.08 -5.03 2.16
CA PRO A 122 17.29 -6.21 2.47
C PRO A 122 15.93 -6.20 1.72
N MET A 123 15.60 -5.09 1.05
CA MET A 123 14.34 -4.94 0.32
C MET A 123 14.50 -5.42 -1.12
N VAL A 124 13.77 -6.46 -1.50
CA VAL A 124 13.73 -6.96 -2.88
C VAL A 124 12.54 -6.37 -3.60
N LEU A 125 12.80 -5.82 -4.79
CA LEU A 125 11.79 -5.20 -5.64
C LEU A 125 11.13 -6.23 -6.53
N THR A 126 9.86 -6.03 -6.87
CA THR A 126 9.11 -6.90 -7.81
C THR A 126 8.29 -6.11 -8.79
N VAL A 127 8.32 -6.51 -10.05
CA VAL A 127 7.54 -5.90 -11.14
C VAL A 127 6.98 -6.99 -12.08
N PRO A 128 5.82 -6.74 -12.70
CA PRO A 128 4.90 -5.63 -12.50
C PRO A 128 4.20 -5.69 -11.13
N PHE A 129 3.62 -4.57 -10.71
CA PHE A 129 2.89 -4.42 -9.45
C PHE A 129 1.47 -3.92 -9.71
N ILE A 130 0.50 -4.43 -8.97
CA ILE A 130 -0.93 -4.07 -9.07
C ILE A 130 -1.47 -3.63 -7.72
N LEU A 131 -2.47 -2.72 -7.71
CA LEU A 131 -3.05 -2.15 -6.48
C LEU A 131 -3.49 -3.21 -5.47
N PHE A 132 -4.08 -4.31 -5.97
CA PHE A 132 -4.64 -5.34 -5.09
C PHE A 132 -3.60 -6.11 -4.28
N GLU A 133 -2.32 -5.99 -4.61
CA GLU A 133 -1.24 -6.57 -3.80
C GLU A 133 -1.11 -5.92 -2.42
N HIS A 134 -1.50 -4.66 -2.27
CA HIS A 134 -1.55 -4.00 -0.97
C HIS A 134 -2.50 -4.70 0.02
N PHE A 135 -3.54 -5.38 -0.49
CA PHE A 135 -4.50 -6.12 0.34
C PHE A 135 -4.10 -7.56 0.60
N GLN A 136 -3.02 -8.05 -0.04
CA GLN A 136 -2.51 -9.41 0.11
C GLN A 136 -1.38 -9.43 1.15
N ALA A 137 -1.56 -10.19 2.21
CA ALA A 137 -0.48 -10.49 3.15
C ALA A 137 -0.02 -11.94 2.99
N SER A 138 1.26 -12.22 3.27
CA SER A 138 1.78 -13.60 3.24
C SER A 138 0.98 -14.57 4.11
N GLU A 139 0.44 -14.07 5.22
CA GLU A 139 -0.36 -14.85 6.17
C GLU A 139 -1.67 -15.37 5.58
N ASP A 140 -2.24 -14.69 4.57
CA ASP A 140 -3.47 -15.10 3.90
C ASP A 140 -3.32 -16.46 3.23
N TYR A 141 -2.10 -16.83 2.82
CA TYR A 141 -1.80 -18.13 2.19
C TYR A 141 -1.62 -19.28 3.20
N TYR A 142 -1.47 -18.95 4.48
CA TYR A 142 -1.30 -19.93 5.58
C TYR A 142 -2.57 -20.17 6.39
N ILE A 143 -3.67 -19.50 6.04
CA ILE A 143 -5.00 -19.64 6.67
C ILE A 143 -6.03 -20.18 5.67
N LYS A 144 -7.20 -20.58 6.18
CA LYS A 144 -8.32 -21.03 5.33
C LYS A 144 -8.80 -19.93 4.40
N SER A 145 -9.12 -20.27 3.16
CA SER A 145 -9.48 -19.32 2.08
C SER A 145 -10.62 -18.38 2.45
N PHE A 146 -11.67 -18.91 3.10
CA PHE A 146 -12.80 -18.08 3.56
C PHE A 146 -12.38 -16.96 4.52
N ARG A 147 -11.52 -17.28 5.50
CA ARG A 147 -11.00 -16.29 6.44
C ARG A 147 -10.09 -15.28 5.74
N ALA A 148 -9.25 -15.75 4.82
CA ALA A 148 -8.37 -14.86 4.04
C ALA A 148 -9.18 -13.85 3.22
N SER A 149 -10.24 -14.31 2.52
CA SER A 149 -11.15 -13.46 1.76
C SER A 149 -11.83 -12.41 2.65
N PHE A 150 -12.34 -12.83 3.80
CA PHE A 150 -12.96 -11.92 4.76
C PHE A 150 -11.98 -10.82 5.22
N ILE A 151 -10.74 -11.18 5.59
CA ILE A 151 -9.73 -10.21 6.04
C ILE A 151 -9.33 -9.27 4.90
N ARG A 152 -9.20 -9.74 3.65
CA ARG A 152 -8.92 -8.89 2.48
C ARG A 152 -10.01 -7.85 2.25
N ILE A 153 -11.29 -8.25 2.37
CA ILE A 153 -12.43 -7.32 2.29
C ILE A 153 -12.36 -6.29 3.43
N VAL A 154 -12.05 -6.72 4.65
CA VAL A 154 -11.90 -5.81 5.79
C VAL A 154 -10.77 -4.81 5.55
N ARG A 155 -9.61 -5.22 5.00
CA ARG A 155 -8.51 -4.31 4.65
C ARG A 155 -8.94 -3.28 3.59
N LEU A 156 -9.66 -3.72 2.55
CA LEU A 156 -10.19 -2.81 1.53
C LEU A 156 -11.15 -1.79 2.14
N MET A 157 -12.10 -2.23 2.94
CA MET A 157 -13.05 -1.34 3.63
C MET A 157 -12.32 -0.38 4.58
N ALA A 158 -11.32 -0.86 5.30
CA ALA A 158 -10.49 -0.05 6.19
C ALA A 158 -9.76 1.07 5.43
N LEU A 159 -9.19 0.77 4.25
CA LEU A 159 -8.52 1.77 3.42
C LEU A 159 -9.51 2.81 2.87
N VAL A 160 -10.69 2.36 2.40
CA VAL A 160 -11.75 3.28 1.93
C VAL A 160 -12.21 4.20 3.06
N PHE A 161 -12.44 3.67 4.28
CA PHE A 161 -12.78 4.49 5.43
C PHE A 161 -11.64 5.41 5.84
N ALA A 162 -10.39 4.95 5.77
CA ALA A 162 -9.24 5.78 6.08
C ALA A 162 -9.19 7.05 5.23
N ILE A 163 -9.46 6.92 3.94
CA ILE A 163 -9.39 8.05 2.97
C ILE A 163 -10.68 8.88 2.97
N ALA A 164 -11.83 8.23 2.90
CA ALA A 164 -13.09 8.91 2.59
C ALA A 164 -13.87 9.37 3.85
N LEU A 165 -13.75 8.68 4.99
CA LEU A 165 -14.59 8.93 6.15
C LEU A 165 -14.43 10.34 6.75
N PRO A 166 -13.20 10.91 6.90
CA PRO A 166 -13.03 12.27 7.41
C PRO A 166 -13.67 13.32 6.48
N GLY A 167 -13.47 13.18 5.16
CA GLY A 167 -14.10 14.06 4.18
C GLY A 167 -15.63 13.91 4.14
N ALA A 168 -16.14 12.68 4.24
CA ALA A 168 -17.58 12.43 4.30
C ALA A 168 -18.22 13.06 5.54
N TYR A 169 -17.57 12.98 6.70
CA TYR A 169 -18.05 13.62 7.93
C TYR A 169 -18.14 15.15 7.76
N VAL A 170 -17.10 15.78 7.20
CA VAL A 170 -17.08 17.23 6.93
C VAL A 170 -18.19 17.61 5.95
N ALA A 171 -18.31 16.89 4.82
CA ALA A 171 -19.33 17.15 3.82
C ALA A 171 -20.75 17.07 4.39
N LEU A 172 -21.02 16.05 5.19
CA LEU A 172 -22.31 15.84 5.82
C LEU A 172 -22.60 16.93 6.87
N GLN A 173 -21.60 17.33 7.64
CA GLN A 173 -21.77 18.31 8.72
C GLN A 173 -21.97 19.74 8.19
N GLU A 174 -21.21 20.15 7.14
CA GLU A 174 -21.28 21.53 6.62
C GLU A 174 -22.41 21.73 5.61
N TYR A 175 -22.68 20.72 4.75
CA TYR A 175 -23.59 20.89 3.61
C TYR A 175 -24.83 20.02 3.65
N GLN A 176 -24.72 18.75 4.10
CA GLN A 176 -25.80 17.76 4.04
C GLN A 176 -26.23 17.24 5.41
N TYR A 177 -26.27 18.09 6.42
CA TYR A 177 -26.68 17.73 7.78
C TYR A 177 -28.06 17.04 7.87
N GLN A 178 -28.91 17.24 6.88
CA GLN A 178 -30.22 16.60 6.76
C GLN A 178 -30.16 15.06 6.60
N MET A 179 -29.03 14.52 6.17
CA MET A 179 -28.83 13.08 6.02
C MET A 179 -28.61 12.36 7.37
N PHE A 180 -28.30 13.11 8.43
CA PHE A 180 -28.14 12.51 9.76
C PHE A 180 -29.51 12.23 10.42
N PRO A 181 -29.69 11.07 11.08
CA PRO A 181 -30.84 10.84 11.95
C PRO A 181 -30.94 11.97 13.00
N LEU A 182 -32.16 12.49 13.25
CA LEU A 182 -32.37 13.66 14.10
C LEU A 182 -31.68 13.56 15.47
N LYS A 183 -31.76 12.42 16.14
CA LYS A 183 -31.11 12.20 17.45
C LYS A 183 -29.60 12.34 17.38
N PHE A 184 -29.00 11.82 16.29
CA PHE A 184 -27.55 11.89 16.08
C PHE A 184 -27.11 13.30 15.70
N LEU A 185 -27.91 14.01 14.86
CA LEU A 185 -27.67 15.41 14.54
C LEU A 185 -27.67 16.30 15.77
N ILE A 186 -28.64 16.15 16.67
CA ILE A 186 -28.69 16.89 17.94
C ILE A 186 -27.46 16.61 18.80
N SER A 187 -27.01 15.36 18.84
CA SER A 187 -25.79 14.99 19.58
C SER A 187 -24.54 15.66 19.00
N ILE A 188 -24.41 15.66 17.65
CA ILE A 188 -23.30 16.36 16.98
C ILE A 188 -23.37 17.85 17.28
N MET A 189 -24.54 18.50 17.10
CA MET A 189 -24.69 19.93 17.34
C MET A 189 -24.32 20.34 18.78
N ASN A 190 -24.70 19.54 19.76
CA ASN A 190 -24.29 19.77 21.14
C ASN A 190 -22.78 19.62 21.36
N SER A 191 -22.14 18.71 20.63
CA SER A 191 -20.68 18.45 20.75
C SER A 191 -19.82 19.51 20.08
N ILE A 192 -20.35 20.20 19.06
CA ILE A 192 -19.63 21.28 18.34
C ILE A 192 -19.93 22.66 18.91
N TYR A 193 -20.92 22.77 19.79
CA TYR A 193 -21.27 24.05 20.39
C TYR A 193 -20.11 24.63 21.20
N GLY A 194 -19.69 25.84 20.84
CA GLY A 194 -18.56 26.53 21.48
C GLY A 194 -17.18 26.23 20.90
N ILE A 195 -17.07 25.35 19.89
CA ILE A 195 -15.79 25.10 19.18
C ILE A 195 -15.50 26.28 18.25
N PRO A 196 -14.26 26.85 18.27
CA PRO A 196 -13.92 28.05 17.50
C PRO A 196 -13.65 27.77 16.02
N PHE A 197 -13.50 26.50 15.60
CA PHE A 197 -13.15 26.10 14.24
C PHE A 197 -14.39 25.69 13.42
N THR A 198 -14.34 25.94 12.12
CA THR A 198 -15.26 25.28 11.18
C THR A 198 -14.97 23.78 11.13
N PRO A 199 -15.96 22.92 10.79
CA PRO A 199 -15.73 21.46 10.69
C PRO A 199 -14.55 21.08 9.82
N THR A 200 -14.36 21.79 8.70
CA THR A 200 -13.22 21.60 7.81
C THR A 200 -11.88 21.90 8.49
N LEU A 201 -11.77 23.07 9.14
CA LEU A 201 -10.53 23.48 9.82
C LEU A 201 -10.25 22.59 11.03
N GLU A 202 -11.28 22.24 11.78
CA GLU A 202 -11.18 21.29 12.88
C GLU A 202 -10.58 19.97 12.41
N MET A 203 -11.17 19.35 11.37
CA MET A 203 -10.74 18.07 10.84
C MET A 203 -9.31 18.11 10.28
N LEU A 204 -8.96 19.16 9.51
CA LEU A 204 -7.61 19.34 8.99
C LEU A 204 -6.58 19.53 10.12
N SER A 205 -6.92 20.30 11.15
CA SER A 205 -6.03 20.52 12.31
C SER A 205 -5.74 19.21 13.04
N ILE A 206 -6.77 18.40 13.32
CA ILE A 206 -6.59 17.11 13.98
C ILE A 206 -5.77 16.18 13.09
N LEU A 207 -6.02 16.11 11.77
CA LEU A 207 -5.25 15.29 10.83
C LEU A 207 -3.76 15.66 10.85
N ILE A 208 -3.43 16.95 10.81
CA ILE A 208 -2.05 17.43 10.87
C ILE A 208 -1.39 17.03 12.20
N ILE A 209 -2.08 17.17 13.31
CA ILE A 209 -1.54 16.80 14.63
C ILE A 209 -1.29 15.29 14.70
N PHE A 210 -2.22 14.48 14.20
CA PHE A 210 -2.03 13.02 14.13
C PHE A 210 -0.84 12.63 13.23
N GLU A 211 -0.64 13.32 12.11
CA GLU A 211 0.49 13.07 11.22
C GLU A 211 1.82 13.43 11.89
N ILE A 212 1.87 14.55 12.62
CA ILE A 212 3.04 14.94 13.42
C ILE A 212 3.33 13.90 14.52
N LEU A 213 2.30 13.39 15.20
CA LEU A 213 2.47 12.35 16.22
C LEU A 213 2.98 11.05 15.61
N ASN A 214 2.45 10.67 14.44
CA ASN A 214 2.88 9.48 13.72
C ASN A 214 4.36 9.59 13.30
N GLU A 215 4.75 10.70 12.67
CA GLU A 215 6.13 10.98 12.26
C GLU A 215 7.09 10.99 13.45
N ALA A 216 6.69 11.61 14.57
CA ALA A 216 7.50 11.62 15.79
C ALA A 216 7.67 10.19 16.36
N SER A 217 6.60 9.38 16.34
CA SER A 217 6.64 8.01 16.88
C SER A 217 7.58 7.09 16.11
N VAL A 218 7.70 7.26 14.79
CA VAL A 218 8.60 6.45 13.94
C VAL A 218 10.06 6.81 14.18
N ARG A 219 10.37 8.09 14.48
CA ARG A 219 11.75 8.57 14.67
C ARG A 219 12.29 8.32 16.07
N MET A 220 11.43 7.99 17.02
CA MET A 220 11.84 7.79 18.41
C MET A 220 12.15 6.32 18.74
N PRO A 221 13.02 6.05 19.75
CA PRO A 221 13.17 4.70 20.28
C PRO A 221 11.81 4.14 20.71
N ARG A 222 11.59 2.83 20.50
CA ARG A 222 10.28 2.16 20.69
C ARG A 222 9.58 2.50 22.00
N TYR A 223 10.32 2.54 23.11
CA TYR A 223 9.74 2.86 24.43
C TYR A 223 9.22 4.30 24.52
N VAL A 224 9.95 5.25 23.94
CA VAL A 224 9.56 6.66 23.90
C VAL A 224 8.38 6.86 22.95
N GLY A 225 8.38 6.22 21.79
CA GLY A 225 7.28 6.25 20.82
C GLY A 225 5.97 5.72 21.41
N MET A 226 6.01 4.63 22.19
CA MET A 226 4.83 4.13 22.90
C MET A 226 4.32 5.12 23.95
N ALA A 227 5.21 5.71 24.74
CA ALA A 227 4.83 6.71 25.73
C ALA A 227 4.22 7.95 25.07
N LEU A 228 4.82 8.43 23.97
CA LEU A 228 4.31 9.57 23.19
C LEU A 228 2.92 9.28 22.60
N SER A 229 2.68 8.06 22.13
CA SER A 229 1.37 7.66 21.60
C SER A 229 0.30 7.69 22.69
N VAL A 230 0.61 7.24 23.91
CA VAL A 230 -0.32 7.30 25.05
C VAL A 230 -0.57 8.75 25.48
N VAL A 231 0.47 9.56 25.60
CA VAL A 231 0.33 10.99 25.94
C VAL A 231 -0.47 11.73 24.86
N GLY A 232 -0.17 11.47 23.58
CA GLY A 232 -0.92 12.03 22.45
C GLY A 232 -2.40 11.67 22.49
N ALA A 233 -2.73 10.41 22.79
CA ALA A 233 -4.11 9.96 22.92
C ALA A 233 -4.85 10.67 24.06
N ILE A 234 -4.21 10.87 25.21
CA ILE A 234 -4.80 11.59 26.35
C ILE A 234 -4.95 13.08 26.04
N VAL A 235 -3.89 13.70 25.50
CA VAL A 235 -3.92 15.15 25.18
C VAL A 235 -4.98 15.47 24.14
N LEU A 236 -5.06 14.71 23.06
CA LEU A 236 -6.05 14.94 22.00
C LEU A 236 -7.44 14.42 22.38
N GLY A 237 -7.52 13.22 22.97
CA GLY A 237 -8.79 12.57 23.24
C GLY A 237 -9.54 13.15 24.46
N GLU A 238 -8.86 13.66 25.44
CA GLU A 238 -9.49 14.17 26.68
C GLU A 238 -9.23 15.65 26.86
N THR A 239 -7.98 16.10 26.89
CA THR A 239 -7.65 17.48 27.22
C THR A 239 -8.14 18.47 26.17
N ALA A 240 -7.92 18.18 24.87
CA ALA A 240 -8.33 19.07 23.79
C ALA A 240 -9.87 19.14 23.64
N VAL A 241 -10.55 18.01 23.84
CA VAL A 241 -12.02 17.96 23.85
C VAL A 241 -12.61 18.71 25.04
N ASN A 242 -12.08 18.48 26.25
CA ASN A 242 -12.55 19.19 27.46
C ASN A 242 -12.26 20.68 27.39
N ALA A 243 -11.20 21.10 26.71
CA ALA A 243 -10.89 22.51 26.47
C ALA A 243 -11.78 23.15 25.39
N GLY A 244 -12.67 22.38 24.73
CA GLY A 244 -13.54 22.87 23.64
C GLY A 244 -12.80 23.24 22.38
N LEU A 245 -11.60 22.67 22.15
CA LEU A 245 -10.83 22.89 20.92
C LEU A 245 -11.30 21.97 19.79
N PHE A 246 -11.68 20.74 20.13
CA PHE A 246 -12.11 19.72 19.16
C PHE A 246 -13.37 19.00 19.66
N SER A 247 -14.22 18.58 18.72
CA SER A 247 -15.42 17.81 19.01
C SER A 247 -15.13 16.31 19.18
N THR A 248 -15.86 15.67 20.07
CA THR A 248 -15.77 14.21 20.25
C THR A 248 -16.04 13.43 18.97
N PRO A 249 -17.05 13.77 18.13
CA PRO A 249 -17.29 13.08 16.88
C PRO A 249 -16.12 13.20 15.87
N ALA A 250 -15.45 14.37 15.78
CA ALA A 250 -14.31 14.55 14.89
C ALA A 250 -13.13 13.66 15.31
N ILE A 251 -12.81 13.62 16.61
CA ILE A 251 -11.76 12.72 17.14
C ILE A 251 -12.09 11.26 16.85
N LEU A 252 -13.34 10.84 17.05
CA LEU A 252 -13.77 9.46 16.75
C LEU A 252 -13.58 9.11 15.27
N VAL A 253 -14.01 9.99 14.36
CA VAL A 253 -13.89 9.80 12.91
C VAL A 253 -12.43 9.65 12.49
N ILE A 254 -11.55 10.54 12.99
CA ILE A 254 -10.12 10.48 12.67
C ILE A 254 -9.47 9.25 13.29
N SER A 255 -9.85 8.85 14.49
CA SER A 255 -9.34 7.63 15.12
C SER A 255 -9.66 6.39 14.27
N ILE A 256 -10.90 6.25 13.79
CA ILE A 256 -11.29 5.17 12.88
C ILE A 256 -10.49 5.24 11.57
N SER A 257 -10.36 6.43 10.97
CA SER A 257 -9.57 6.65 9.76
C SER A 257 -8.11 6.24 9.94
N THR A 258 -7.49 6.62 11.05
CA THR A 258 -6.09 6.30 11.34
C THR A 258 -5.87 4.80 11.59
N ILE A 259 -6.78 4.15 12.32
CA ILE A 259 -6.74 2.69 12.51
C ILE A 259 -6.88 1.98 11.15
N GLY A 260 -7.73 2.52 10.26
CA GLY A 260 -7.89 2.00 8.90
C GLY A 260 -6.59 2.02 8.08
N LEU A 261 -5.78 3.08 8.20
CA LEU A 261 -4.46 3.15 7.55
C LEU A 261 -3.51 2.04 8.00
N TYR A 262 -3.50 1.73 9.28
CA TYR A 262 -2.62 0.68 9.81
C TYR A 262 -3.01 -0.74 9.36
N CYS A 263 -4.22 -0.92 8.83
CA CYS A 263 -4.62 -2.19 8.23
C CYS A 263 -3.93 -2.47 6.88
N VAL A 264 -3.43 -1.41 6.20
CA VAL A 264 -2.76 -1.50 4.89
C VAL A 264 -1.50 -0.62 4.91
N PRO A 265 -0.42 -1.04 5.59
CA PRO A 265 0.78 -0.23 5.80
C PRO A 265 1.44 0.25 4.51
N ASP A 266 1.47 -0.60 3.48
CA ASP A 266 2.10 -0.30 2.19
C ASP A 266 1.37 0.81 1.39
N ALA A 267 0.12 1.14 1.75
CA ALA A 267 -0.65 2.21 1.12
C ALA A 267 -0.70 3.50 1.96
N THR A 268 -0.01 3.55 3.10
CA THR A 268 -0.12 4.65 4.08
C THR A 268 0.32 5.99 3.49
N GLU A 269 1.44 6.02 2.74
CA GLU A 269 1.99 7.25 2.16
C GLU A 269 0.98 7.97 1.24
N ALA A 270 0.44 7.27 0.25
CA ALA A 270 -0.57 7.84 -0.64
C ALA A 270 -1.86 8.20 0.11
N SER A 271 -2.30 7.34 1.02
CA SER A 271 -3.56 7.50 1.74
C SER A 271 -3.55 8.67 2.73
N SER A 272 -2.43 8.96 3.38
CA SER A 272 -2.27 10.14 4.24
C SER A 272 -2.49 11.44 3.49
N ILE A 273 -1.90 11.56 2.29
CA ILE A 273 -2.08 12.75 1.45
C ILE A 273 -3.52 12.83 0.92
N LEU A 274 -4.05 11.70 0.45
CA LEU A 274 -5.41 11.65 -0.12
C LEU A 274 -6.47 12.02 0.90
N ARG A 275 -6.38 11.57 2.16
CA ARG A 275 -7.38 11.92 3.18
C ARG A 275 -7.41 13.42 3.48
N VAL A 276 -6.24 14.09 3.52
CA VAL A 276 -6.17 15.54 3.67
C VAL A 276 -6.83 16.26 2.47
N LEU A 277 -6.51 15.80 1.25
CA LEU A 277 -7.10 16.34 0.02
C LEU A 277 -8.63 16.14 -0.01
N PHE A 278 -9.12 14.96 0.36
CA PHE A 278 -10.54 14.66 0.42
C PHE A 278 -11.28 15.52 1.44
N VAL A 279 -10.69 15.79 2.60
CA VAL A 279 -11.25 16.73 3.60
C VAL A 279 -11.29 18.14 3.05
N ALA A 280 -10.22 18.61 2.40
CA ALA A 280 -10.19 19.96 1.82
C ALA A 280 -11.24 20.13 0.71
N ILE A 281 -11.39 19.14 -0.18
CA ILE A 281 -12.40 19.16 -1.25
C ILE A 281 -13.80 19.08 -0.65
N ALA A 282 -14.00 18.25 0.37
CA ALA A 282 -15.29 18.12 1.05
C ALA A 282 -15.73 19.43 1.73
N GLY A 283 -14.79 20.16 2.33
CA GLY A 283 -15.05 21.46 2.96
C GLY A 283 -15.39 22.57 1.96
N VAL A 284 -14.95 22.48 0.72
CA VAL A 284 -15.26 23.47 -0.33
C VAL A 284 -16.52 23.12 -1.12
N ALA A 285 -16.69 21.84 -1.48
CA ALA A 285 -17.70 21.39 -2.44
C ALA A 285 -18.67 20.33 -1.88
N GLY A 286 -18.60 20.03 -0.58
CA GLY A 286 -19.47 19.07 0.07
C GLY A 286 -19.39 17.66 -0.50
N LEU A 287 -20.48 16.92 -0.39
CA LEU A 287 -20.58 15.53 -0.84
C LEU A 287 -20.37 15.39 -2.36
N MET A 288 -20.83 16.36 -3.14
CA MET A 288 -20.63 16.35 -4.60
C MET A 288 -19.13 16.42 -4.94
N GLY A 289 -18.38 17.31 -4.28
CA GLY A 289 -16.93 17.41 -4.45
C GLY A 289 -16.22 16.10 -4.08
N LEU A 290 -16.64 15.48 -2.98
CA LEU A 290 -16.08 14.21 -2.53
C LEU A 290 -16.30 13.07 -3.53
N ILE A 291 -17.52 12.98 -4.10
CA ILE A 291 -17.85 11.99 -5.14
C ILE A 291 -17.01 12.22 -6.40
N LEU A 292 -16.91 13.47 -6.86
CA LEU A 292 -16.09 13.80 -8.02
C LEU A 292 -14.61 13.52 -7.79
N ALA A 293 -14.08 13.81 -6.60
CA ALA A 293 -12.71 13.47 -6.23
C ALA A 293 -12.47 11.94 -6.21
N ALA A 294 -13.43 11.16 -5.69
CA ALA A 294 -13.35 9.71 -5.70
C ALA A 294 -13.39 9.15 -7.14
N LEU A 295 -14.26 9.67 -8.00
CA LEU A 295 -14.31 9.27 -9.42
C LEU A 295 -13.02 9.64 -10.16
N ALA A 296 -12.48 10.84 -9.92
CA ALA A 296 -11.21 11.26 -10.49
C ALA A 296 -10.04 10.36 -10.03
N LEU A 297 -10.02 9.97 -8.75
CA LEU A 297 -9.04 9.03 -8.21
C LEU A 297 -9.14 7.66 -8.88
N ILE A 298 -10.35 7.11 -9.03
CA ILE A 298 -10.57 5.82 -9.70
C ILE A 298 -10.14 5.90 -11.16
N ALA A 299 -10.48 6.97 -11.87
CA ALA A 299 -10.07 7.18 -13.26
C ALA A 299 -8.53 7.25 -13.39
N TYR A 300 -7.87 7.98 -12.48
CA TYR A 300 -6.41 8.05 -12.42
C TYR A 300 -5.77 6.67 -12.19
N LEU A 301 -6.28 5.90 -11.23
CA LEU A 301 -5.78 4.56 -10.94
C LEU A 301 -6.00 3.58 -12.10
N ALA A 302 -7.08 3.74 -12.86
CA ALA A 302 -7.37 2.91 -14.03
C ALA A 302 -6.44 3.19 -15.22
N ASP A 303 -5.94 4.43 -15.34
CA ASP A 303 -4.96 4.81 -16.38
C ASP A 303 -3.52 4.42 -16.01
N LEU A 304 -3.22 4.29 -14.72
CA LEU A 304 -1.90 3.95 -14.23
C LEU A 304 -1.48 2.54 -14.66
N ARG A 305 -0.23 2.38 -15.11
CA ARG A 305 0.32 1.09 -15.57
C ARG A 305 1.68 0.81 -14.95
N SER A 306 1.94 -0.46 -14.66
CA SER A 306 3.23 -0.99 -14.24
C SER A 306 3.69 -2.04 -15.25
N PHE A 307 4.75 -1.77 -16.01
CA PHE A 307 5.31 -2.67 -17.04
C PHE A 307 4.24 -3.23 -18.00
N GLY A 308 3.36 -2.36 -18.52
CA GLY A 308 2.28 -2.75 -19.43
C GLY A 308 1.02 -3.34 -18.75
N THR A 309 1.11 -3.71 -17.48
CA THR A 309 -0.03 -4.20 -16.67
C THR A 309 -0.83 -3.02 -16.14
N SER A 310 -2.16 -3.07 -16.25
CA SER A 310 -3.02 -2.08 -15.61
C SER A 310 -2.90 -2.16 -14.08
N TYR A 311 -2.70 -1.03 -13.43
CA TYR A 311 -2.52 -0.95 -11.97
C TYR A 311 -3.77 -1.41 -11.20
N LEU A 312 -4.97 -1.14 -11.76
CA LEU A 312 -6.25 -1.51 -11.15
C LEU A 312 -6.73 -2.92 -11.55
N ALA A 313 -5.91 -3.70 -12.27
CA ALA A 313 -6.24 -5.09 -12.57
C ALA A 313 -6.45 -5.88 -11.25
N PRO A 314 -7.38 -6.86 -11.21
CA PRO A 314 -8.21 -7.39 -12.30
C PRO A 314 -9.55 -6.66 -12.52
N PHE A 315 -9.82 -5.52 -11.91
CA PHE A 315 -11.11 -4.83 -12.00
C PHE A 315 -11.19 -3.87 -13.19
N ALA A 316 -10.05 -3.28 -13.59
CA ALA A 316 -9.95 -2.47 -14.79
C ALA A 316 -8.64 -2.81 -15.55
N PRO A 317 -8.67 -3.57 -16.65
CA PRO A 317 -9.86 -4.23 -17.24
C PRO A 317 -10.40 -5.37 -16.36
N LEU A 318 -11.69 -5.69 -16.56
CA LEU A 318 -12.32 -6.78 -15.82
C LEU A 318 -11.80 -8.13 -16.31
N ILE A 319 -11.08 -8.84 -15.45
CA ILE A 319 -10.50 -10.18 -15.72
C ILE A 319 -11.05 -11.15 -14.67
N GLU A 320 -12.17 -11.80 -14.98
CA GLU A 320 -12.89 -12.68 -14.03
C GLU A 320 -12.03 -13.79 -13.47
N ARG A 321 -11.11 -14.35 -14.27
CA ARG A 321 -10.23 -15.44 -13.84
C ARG A 321 -9.25 -15.06 -12.74
N ASP A 322 -8.85 -13.80 -12.67
CA ASP A 322 -7.90 -13.31 -11.67
C ASP A 322 -8.56 -12.98 -10.33
N TRP A 323 -9.90 -13.07 -10.26
CA TRP A 323 -10.61 -12.93 -8.99
C TRP A 323 -10.28 -14.03 -7.99
N GLN A 324 -9.78 -15.19 -8.48
CA GLN A 324 -9.37 -16.34 -7.66
C GLN A 324 -8.31 -16.03 -6.60
N ASP A 325 -7.50 -14.99 -6.81
CA ASP A 325 -6.52 -14.49 -5.83
C ASP A 325 -6.56 -12.97 -5.65
N GLY A 326 -7.64 -12.32 -6.05
CA GLY A 326 -7.90 -10.90 -5.81
C GLY A 326 -8.40 -10.66 -4.38
N LEU A 327 -9.60 -10.09 -4.26
CA LEU A 327 -10.28 -9.91 -2.98
C LEU A 327 -10.80 -11.22 -2.40
N ILE A 328 -11.27 -12.12 -3.27
CA ILE A 328 -11.71 -13.46 -2.88
C ILE A 328 -10.53 -14.40 -3.12
N LYS A 329 -10.08 -15.08 -2.06
CA LYS A 329 -9.03 -16.08 -2.19
C LYS A 329 -9.67 -17.47 -2.31
N GLU A 330 -9.50 -18.10 -3.46
CA GLU A 330 -9.87 -19.50 -3.65
C GLU A 330 -8.90 -20.47 -2.96
N SER A 331 -9.26 -21.74 -2.94
CA SER A 331 -8.37 -22.77 -2.44
C SER A 331 -7.15 -22.91 -3.34
N ILE A 332 -5.97 -23.13 -2.75
CA ILE A 332 -4.72 -23.38 -3.51
C ILE A 332 -4.88 -24.58 -4.47
N ARG A 333 -5.83 -25.49 -4.17
CA ARG A 333 -6.10 -26.65 -5.02
C ARG A 333 -6.80 -26.28 -6.34
N ASP A 334 -7.57 -25.19 -6.32
CA ASP A 334 -8.39 -24.75 -7.45
C ASP A 334 -7.66 -23.75 -8.34
N MET A 335 -6.57 -23.17 -7.85
CA MET A 335 -5.69 -22.25 -8.60
C MET A 335 -4.79 -23.03 -9.58
N THR A 336 -5.31 -23.33 -10.77
CA THR A 336 -4.62 -24.12 -11.81
C THR A 336 -3.80 -23.26 -12.78
N GLU A 337 -4.16 -21.99 -12.92
CA GLU A 337 -3.54 -21.04 -13.86
C GLU A 337 -2.84 -19.88 -13.11
N ARG A 338 -1.91 -19.23 -13.81
CA ARG A 338 -1.28 -17.98 -13.34
C ARG A 338 -2.17 -16.79 -13.65
N PRO A 339 -2.05 -15.67 -12.91
CA PRO A 339 -2.85 -14.46 -13.15
C PRO A 339 -2.73 -13.99 -14.60
N TYR A 340 -3.87 -13.66 -15.21
CA TYR A 340 -3.93 -13.13 -16.57
C TYR A 340 -3.50 -11.67 -16.64
N SER A 341 -3.67 -10.93 -15.56
CA SER A 341 -3.21 -9.54 -15.42
C SER A 341 -1.69 -9.42 -15.44
N ILE A 342 -0.96 -10.48 -15.08
CA ILE A 342 0.50 -10.47 -15.11
C ILE A 342 0.98 -11.04 -16.44
N PRO A 343 1.86 -10.33 -17.19
CA PRO A 343 2.44 -10.84 -18.42
C PRO A 343 3.29 -12.09 -18.13
N THR A 344 2.83 -13.25 -18.58
CA THR A 344 3.53 -14.52 -18.38
C THR A 344 3.64 -15.29 -19.69
N TRP A 345 4.80 -15.92 -19.90
CA TRP A 345 5.02 -16.79 -21.06
C TRP A 345 4.25 -18.11 -20.94
N ASN A 346 4.15 -18.67 -19.75
CA ASN A 346 3.44 -19.91 -19.45
C ASN A 346 2.37 -19.68 -18.40
N ARG A 347 1.11 -19.85 -18.76
CA ARG A 347 -0.06 -19.63 -17.88
C ARG A 347 -0.42 -20.83 -17.02
N VAL A 348 0.05 -22.03 -17.36
CA VAL A 348 -0.29 -23.26 -16.62
C VAL A 348 0.56 -23.34 -15.36
N ARG A 349 -0.10 -23.28 -14.18
CA ARG A 349 0.54 -23.41 -12.87
C ARG A 349 0.59 -24.87 -12.40
N ARG A 350 -0.46 -25.63 -12.72
CA ARG A 350 -0.63 -27.02 -12.31
C ARG A 350 -1.33 -27.79 -13.43
N ARG A 351 -0.82 -28.99 -13.74
CA ARG A 351 -1.46 -29.98 -14.60
C ARG A 351 -2.26 -30.96 -13.79
#